data_2342114d0fea4f4b6c3ede171c0735bc
#
_entry.id   2342114d0fea4f4b6c3ede171c0735bc
#
_cell.length_a   1.000
_cell.length_b   1.000
_cell.length_c   1.000
_cell.angle_alpha   90.00
_cell.angle_beta   90.00
_cell.angle_gamma   90.00
#
_symmetry.space_group_name_H-M   'P 1'
#
loop_
_entity.id
_entity.type
_entity.pdbx_description
1 polymer ?
#
loop_
_entity_poly.entity_id
_entity_poly.type
_entity_poly.pdbx_seq_one_letter_code
_entity_poly.pdbx_strand_id
1 'polypeptide(L)'
;MIVTIPYIKEKFLYWNREAFNNELPLPTFELMTSKRTLGQYSRKRVLGETIHKIRISDYYDSSEKRIIETIVHEMIHYYIRYKGIKDTSSHGPIWKKMARELSQKFDLNITRLSNPMGEISEATKEKKSKNGNKYEYVILVKTTADKYGAAVVPPQKLSFFIKNFKYWNMVQQINCVYAPWTETYMLRHLKTRTGYRLINHSTYLDLMANKQIEI
;
A
#
# COMPACT_ATOMS: atom_id res chain seq x y z
N MET A 1 14.52 10.98 -7.42
CA MET A 1 15.41 9.89 -7.91
C MET A 1 14.65 8.57 -7.92
N ILE A 2 14.81 7.76 -8.95
CA ILE A 2 14.16 6.43 -9.04
C ILE A 2 14.96 5.44 -8.18
N VAL A 3 14.31 4.86 -7.18
CA VAL A 3 14.90 3.80 -6.34
C VAL A 3 14.78 2.45 -7.04
N THR A 4 15.88 1.70 -7.11
CA THR A 4 15.92 0.36 -7.71
C THR A 4 16.51 -0.65 -6.73
N ILE A 5 16.19 -1.94 -6.90
CA ILE A 5 16.75 -3.00 -6.06
C ILE A 5 18.29 -3.07 -6.14
N PRO A 6 18.92 -2.98 -7.33
CA PRO A 6 20.39 -2.91 -7.43
C PRO A 6 20.99 -1.75 -6.64
N TYR A 7 20.38 -0.54 -6.71
CA TYR A 7 20.81 0.62 -5.94
C TYR A 7 20.75 0.37 -4.42
N ILE A 8 19.61 -0.18 -3.93
CA ILE A 8 19.46 -0.50 -2.51
C ILE A 8 20.55 -1.50 -2.06
N LYS A 9 20.80 -2.53 -2.86
CA LYS A 9 21.84 -3.53 -2.59
C LYS A 9 23.23 -2.91 -2.55
N GLU A 10 23.57 -2.06 -3.50
CA GLU A 10 24.86 -1.31 -3.54
C GLU A 10 25.05 -0.49 -2.26
N LYS A 11 24.03 0.33 -1.90
CA LYS A 11 24.12 1.17 -0.69
C LYS A 11 24.13 0.34 0.59
N PHE A 12 23.40 -0.78 0.64
CA PHE A 12 23.50 -1.70 1.77
C PHE A 12 24.91 -2.26 1.95
N LEU A 13 25.55 -2.74 0.89
CA LEU A 13 26.91 -3.28 0.96
C LEU A 13 27.91 -2.21 1.39
N TYR A 14 27.80 -0.99 0.85
CA TYR A 14 28.62 0.15 1.27
C TYR A 14 28.46 0.42 2.76
N TRP A 15 27.22 0.62 3.23
CA TRP A 15 26.96 0.95 4.63
C TRP A 15 27.21 -0.22 5.59
N ASN A 16 27.08 -1.46 5.14
CA ASN A 16 27.46 -2.63 5.94
C ASN A 16 28.95 -2.59 6.27
N ARG A 17 29.80 -2.18 5.32
CA ARG A 17 31.24 -2.01 5.53
C ARG A 17 31.53 -0.81 6.43
N GLU A 18 31.00 0.36 6.13
CA GLU A 18 31.36 1.62 6.81
C GLU A 18 30.76 1.75 8.22
N ALA A 19 29.60 1.19 8.46
CA ALA A 19 28.84 1.40 9.69
C ALA A 19 28.62 0.13 10.53
N PHE A 20 28.73 -1.06 9.93
CA PHE A 20 28.42 -2.33 10.59
C PHE A 20 29.51 -3.39 10.44
N ASN A 21 30.74 -3.00 10.10
CA ASN A 21 31.95 -3.86 10.00
C ASN A 21 31.76 -5.12 9.15
N ASN A 22 30.92 -5.06 8.11
CA ASN A 22 30.48 -6.22 7.28
C ASN A 22 29.81 -7.36 8.06
N GLU A 23 29.25 -7.07 9.22
CA GLU A 23 28.66 -8.09 10.08
C GLU A 23 27.27 -8.56 9.66
N LEU A 24 26.59 -7.83 8.78
CA LEU A 24 25.25 -8.15 8.34
C LEU A 24 25.28 -9.04 7.09
N PRO A 25 24.73 -10.27 7.14
CA PRO A 25 24.46 -11.05 5.94
C PRO A 25 23.57 -10.28 4.95
N LEU A 26 23.69 -10.61 3.67
CA LEU A 26 22.89 -9.96 2.64
C LEU A 26 21.39 -10.31 2.81
N PRO A 27 20.49 -9.35 3.05
CA PRO A 27 19.07 -9.62 3.15
C PRO A 27 18.42 -9.67 1.77
N THR A 28 17.14 -10.06 1.72
CA THR A 28 16.31 -9.85 0.53
C THR A 28 15.88 -8.38 0.46
N PHE A 29 15.93 -7.81 -0.75
CA PHE A 29 15.46 -6.44 -1.01
C PHE A 29 14.20 -6.44 -1.85
N GLU A 30 13.25 -5.57 -1.51
CA GLU A 30 12.02 -5.34 -2.26
C GLU A 30 11.68 -3.86 -2.31
N LEU A 31 11.02 -3.45 -3.38
CA LEU A 31 10.34 -2.15 -3.43
C LEU A 31 8.92 -2.30 -2.88
N MET A 32 8.45 -1.27 -2.19
CA MET A 32 7.06 -1.18 -1.74
C MET A 32 6.46 0.17 -2.14
N THR A 33 5.17 0.19 -2.40
CA THR A 33 4.44 1.43 -2.67
C THR A 33 3.68 1.85 -1.42
N SER A 34 4.37 2.53 -0.49
CA SER A 34 3.80 2.97 0.79
C SER A 34 3.77 4.49 0.87
N LYS A 35 2.60 5.03 1.29
CA LYS A 35 2.42 6.46 1.57
C LYS A 35 2.86 6.87 2.98
N ARG A 36 3.00 5.91 3.90
CA ARG A 36 3.19 6.18 5.33
C ARG A 36 4.59 5.88 5.83
N THR A 37 5.27 4.91 5.20
CA THR A 37 6.59 4.46 5.61
C THR A 37 7.53 4.49 4.43
N LEU A 38 8.73 5.01 4.61
CA LEU A 38 9.77 5.06 3.58
C LEU A 38 10.57 3.76 3.51
N GLY A 39 10.76 3.09 4.65
CA GLY A 39 11.45 1.82 4.76
C GLY A 39 10.73 0.85 5.68
N GLN A 40 11.09 -0.41 5.59
CA GLN A 40 10.67 -1.46 6.52
C GLN A 40 11.66 -2.60 6.54
N TYR A 41 12.16 -2.93 7.72
CA TYR A 41 12.83 -4.19 7.98
C TYR A 41 11.83 -5.24 8.50
N SER A 42 11.98 -6.47 8.05
CA SER A 42 11.21 -7.61 8.56
C SER A 42 12.05 -8.89 8.59
N ARG A 43 11.66 -9.82 9.46
CA ARG A 43 12.24 -11.17 9.50
C ARG A 43 11.13 -12.21 9.53
N LYS A 44 11.37 -13.33 8.87
CA LYS A 44 10.48 -14.48 8.88
C LYS A 44 11.30 -15.75 9.05
N ARG A 45 10.84 -16.68 9.87
CA ARG A 45 11.43 -18.02 9.97
C ARG A 45 10.71 -18.96 9.00
N VAL A 46 11.47 -19.60 8.13
CA VAL A 46 10.96 -20.53 7.11
C VAL A 46 11.87 -21.75 7.12
N LEU A 47 11.30 -22.94 7.33
CA LEU A 47 12.04 -24.22 7.36
C LEU A 47 13.29 -24.20 8.27
N GLY A 48 13.21 -23.52 9.41
CA GLY A 48 14.32 -23.41 10.36
C GLY A 48 15.27 -22.24 10.11
N GLU A 49 15.30 -21.69 8.91
CA GLU A 49 16.14 -20.56 8.53
C GLU A 49 15.44 -19.21 8.79
N THR A 50 16.22 -18.20 9.16
CA THR A 50 15.71 -16.84 9.34
C THR A 50 16.01 -16.01 8.09
N ILE A 51 14.96 -15.63 7.38
CA ILE A 51 15.04 -14.75 6.22
C ILE A 51 14.86 -13.30 6.69
N HIS A 52 15.84 -12.48 6.39
CA HIS A 52 15.84 -11.04 6.64
C HIS A 52 15.48 -10.29 5.35
N LYS A 53 14.63 -9.27 5.46
CA LYS A 53 14.15 -8.50 4.33
C LYS A 53 14.14 -7.01 4.65
N ILE A 54 14.65 -6.20 3.72
CA ILE A 54 14.56 -4.73 3.75
C ILE A 54 13.72 -4.28 2.55
N ARG A 55 12.71 -3.45 2.81
CA ARG A 55 11.86 -2.84 1.80
C ARG A 55 12.00 -1.33 1.82
N ILE A 56 12.10 -0.71 0.65
CA ILE A 56 12.16 0.75 0.50
C ILE A 56 10.99 1.20 -0.35
N SER A 57 10.35 2.30 0.04
CA SER A 57 9.21 2.84 -0.70
C SER A 57 9.67 3.60 -1.95
N ASP A 58 9.04 3.28 -3.09
CA ASP A 58 9.15 4.00 -4.35
C ASP A 58 8.01 5.03 -4.56
N TYR A 59 7.19 5.27 -3.52
CA TYR A 59 6.00 6.10 -3.65
C TYR A 59 6.31 7.57 -3.91
N TYR A 60 7.31 8.12 -3.22
CA TYR A 60 7.73 9.51 -3.34
C TYR A 60 9.05 9.62 -4.12
N ASP A 61 9.22 10.74 -4.82
CA ASP A 61 10.52 11.12 -5.35
C ASP A 61 11.35 11.70 -4.20
N SER A 62 12.32 10.93 -3.76
CA SER A 62 13.16 11.27 -2.61
C SER A 62 14.58 11.61 -3.06
N SER A 63 15.25 12.49 -2.31
CA SER A 63 16.68 12.76 -2.51
C SER A 63 17.50 11.50 -2.19
N GLU A 64 18.70 11.41 -2.78
CA GLU A 64 19.62 10.30 -2.51
C GLU A 64 19.95 10.20 -1.01
N LYS A 65 20.26 11.33 -0.37
CA LYS A 65 20.55 11.40 1.07
C LYS A 65 19.42 10.76 1.88
N ARG A 66 18.15 11.07 1.57
CA ARG A 66 17.00 10.54 2.27
C ARG A 66 16.80 9.03 2.07
N ILE A 67 17.10 8.53 0.87
CA ILE A 67 17.05 7.08 0.61
C ILE A 67 18.12 6.37 1.42
N ILE A 68 19.34 6.91 1.45
CA ILE A 68 20.45 6.39 2.26
C ILE A 68 20.08 6.38 3.75
N GLU A 69 19.57 7.49 4.29
CA GLU A 69 19.12 7.59 5.69
C GLU A 69 18.06 6.52 6.01
N THR A 70 17.14 6.26 5.06
CA THR A 70 16.13 5.21 5.21
C THR A 70 16.77 3.82 5.20
N ILE A 71 17.71 3.55 4.29
CA ILE A 71 18.41 2.26 4.24
C ILE A 71 19.16 2.01 5.55
N VAL A 72 19.93 2.99 6.04
CA VAL A 72 20.69 2.88 7.30
C VAL A 72 19.75 2.72 8.50
N HIS A 73 18.61 3.40 8.52
CA HIS A 73 17.55 3.21 9.53
C HIS A 73 17.11 1.74 9.62
N GLU A 74 16.80 1.12 8.48
CA GLU A 74 16.39 -0.29 8.44
C GLU A 74 17.55 -1.24 8.76
N MET A 75 18.80 -0.85 8.43
CA MET A 75 19.99 -1.62 8.81
C MET A 75 20.23 -1.62 10.32
N ILE A 76 19.93 -0.53 11.05
CA ILE A 76 19.99 -0.53 12.52
C ILE A 76 18.99 -1.54 13.09
N HIS A 77 17.74 -1.59 12.58
CA HIS A 77 16.77 -2.60 12.99
C HIS A 77 17.28 -4.00 12.70
N TYR A 78 17.86 -4.21 11.52
CA TYR A 78 18.44 -5.47 11.14
C TYR A 78 19.56 -5.87 12.10
N TYR A 79 20.54 -4.99 12.37
CA TYR A 79 21.66 -5.23 13.25
C TYR A 79 21.23 -5.63 14.66
N ILE A 80 20.35 -4.87 15.28
CA ILE A 80 19.82 -5.15 16.62
C ILE A 80 19.18 -6.54 16.68
N ARG A 81 18.38 -6.88 15.66
CA ARG A 81 17.70 -8.18 15.60
C ARG A 81 18.62 -9.34 15.26
N TYR A 82 19.59 -9.13 14.37
CA TYR A 82 20.59 -10.12 13.98
C TYR A 82 21.51 -10.47 15.12
N LYS A 83 21.97 -9.47 15.87
CA LYS A 83 22.82 -9.64 17.07
C LYS A 83 22.04 -10.13 18.30
N GLY A 84 20.73 -10.29 18.22
CA GLY A 84 19.92 -10.70 19.35
C GLY A 84 19.87 -9.67 20.50
N ILE A 85 20.17 -8.43 20.20
CA ILE A 85 20.17 -7.34 21.19
C ILE A 85 18.72 -7.06 21.62
N LYS A 86 18.49 -7.05 22.95
CA LYS A 86 17.19 -6.73 23.51
C LYS A 86 17.07 -5.22 23.69
N ASP A 87 16.13 -4.61 22.99
CA ASP A 87 15.75 -3.21 23.20
C ASP A 87 14.30 -3.13 23.70
N THR A 88 13.93 -2.07 24.39
CA THR A 88 12.62 -1.90 25.02
C THR A 88 11.48 -1.73 24.00
N SER A 89 11.80 -1.27 22.79
CA SER A 89 10.87 -1.11 21.67
C SER A 89 11.64 -1.11 20.34
N SER A 90 10.94 -1.06 19.22
CA SER A 90 11.58 -0.98 17.88
C SER A 90 12.53 0.21 17.75
N HIS A 91 12.23 1.33 18.40
CA HIS A 91 13.07 2.52 18.46
C HIS A 91 13.42 2.88 19.92
N GLY A 92 13.84 1.89 20.68
CA GLY A 92 14.22 2.03 22.07
C GLY A 92 15.56 2.76 22.26
N PRO A 93 16.11 2.78 23.50
CA PRO A 93 17.36 3.47 23.81
C PRO A 93 18.54 3.01 22.95
N ILE A 94 18.66 1.71 22.68
CA ILE A 94 19.77 1.16 21.90
C ILE A 94 19.69 1.63 20.45
N TRP A 95 18.51 1.50 19.82
CA TRP A 95 18.30 2.00 18.47
C TRP A 95 18.60 3.50 18.37
N LYS A 96 18.09 4.31 19.31
CA LYS A 96 18.33 5.77 19.35
C LYS A 96 19.79 6.11 19.50
N LYS A 97 20.54 5.37 20.32
CA LYS A 97 21.98 5.56 20.51
C LYS A 97 22.69 5.32 19.19
N MET A 98 22.48 4.18 18.55
CA MET A 98 23.09 3.85 17.25
C MET A 98 22.74 4.87 16.17
N ALA A 99 21.46 5.26 16.06
CA ALA A 99 21.02 6.26 15.09
C ALA A 99 21.73 7.60 15.28
N ARG A 100 21.91 8.04 16.54
CA ARG A 100 22.65 9.27 16.86
C ARG A 100 24.12 9.18 16.49
N GLU A 101 24.79 8.10 16.88
CA GLU A 101 26.22 7.88 16.62
C GLU A 101 26.50 7.83 15.12
N LEU A 102 25.68 7.10 14.34
CA LEU A 102 25.82 7.04 12.89
C LEU A 102 25.48 8.38 12.23
N SER A 103 24.48 9.09 12.72
CA SER A 103 24.12 10.42 12.22
C SER A 103 25.28 11.41 12.39
N GLN A 104 25.92 11.42 13.56
CA GLN A 104 27.07 12.29 13.83
C GLN A 104 28.30 11.90 13.02
N LYS A 105 28.59 10.60 12.93
CA LYS A 105 29.79 10.11 12.24
C LYS A 105 29.77 10.35 10.74
N PHE A 106 28.59 10.27 10.12
CA PHE A 106 28.43 10.24 8.66
C PHE A 106 27.59 11.38 8.09
N ASP A 107 27.30 12.41 8.88
CA ASP A 107 26.43 13.53 8.49
C ASP A 107 25.08 13.07 7.91
N LEU A 108 24.43 12.12 8.60
CA LEU A 108 23.10 11.64 8.26
C LEU A 108 22.06 12.19 9.23
N ASN A 109 20.80 12.18 8.82
CA ASN A 109 19.66 12.52 9.67
C ASN A 109 18.76 11.29 9.87
N ILE A 110 19.25 10.32 10.66
CA ILE A 110 18.53 9.08 10.93
C ILE A 110 17.53 9.34 12.06
N THR A 111 16.27 9.52 11.71
CA THR A 111 15.19 9.82 12.65
C THR A 111 14.23 8.64 12.85
N ARG A 112 13.56 8.62 14.01
CA ARG A 112 12.49 7.64 14.31
C ARG A 112 11.31 7.75 13.35
N LEU A 113 10.96 8.98 12.97
CA LEU A 113 9.81 9.25 12.10
C LEU A 113 10.31 9.52 10.69
N SER A 114 9.95 8.65 9.77
CA SER A 114 9.98 8.99 8.36
C SER A 114 8.77 9.90 8.08
N ASN A 115 8.97 11.21 8.07
CA ASN A 115 7.96 12.10 7.50
C ASN A 115 8.03 11.97 5.97
N PRO A 116 7.06 11.30 5.34
CA PRO A 116 7.02 11.23 3.90
C PRO A 116 6.64 12.63 3.39
N MET A 117 7.64 13.42 3.06
CA MET A 117 7.48 14.71 2.39
C MET A 117 8.18 14.62 1.04
N GLY A 118 7.45 14.93 -0.01
CA GLY A 118 7.97 14.91 -1.37
C GLY A 118 6.85 14.80 -2.39
N GLU A 119 7.17 15.10 -3.62
CA GLU A 119 6.27 14.85 -4.74
C GLU A 119 6.12 13.34 -4.96
N ILE A 120 4.95 12.96 -5.46
CA ILE A 120 4.69 11.56 -5.83
C ILE A 120 5.62 11.21 -7.00
N SER A 121 6.38 10.11 -6.88
CA SER A 121 7.31 9.69 -7.92
C SER A 121 6.60 9.42 -9.26
N GLU A 122 7.30 9.67 -10.37
CA GLU A 122 6.77 9.38 -11.71
C GLU A 122 6.37 7.91 -11.86
N ALA A 123 7.16 6.97 -11.31
CA ALA A 123 6.80 5.56 -11.28
C ALA A 123 5.45 5.30 -10.57
N THR A 124 5.16 6.06 -9.51
CA THR A 124 3.86 5.98 -8.83
C THR A 124 2.76 6.66 -9.62
N LYS A 125 3.05 7.79 -10.28
CA LYS A 125 2.10 8.46 -11.19
C LYS A 125 1.74 7.56 -12.36
N GLU A 126 2.72 6.89 -12.97
CA GLU A 126 2.49 5.91 -14.04
C GLU A 126 1.69 4.68 -13.56
N LYS A 127 2.02 4.14 -12.38
CA LYS A 127 1.23 3.06 -11.78
C LYS A 127 -0.20 3.50 -11.50
N LYS A 128 -0.41 4.74 -11.09
CA LYS A 128 -1.74 5.32 -10.89
C LYS A 128 -2.45 5.58 -12.21
N SER A 129 -1.78 6.08 -13.24
CA SER A 129 -2.38 6.30 -14.57
C SER A 129 -2.73 4.99 -15.25
N LYS A 130 -1.85 3.98 -15.19
CA LYS A 130 -2.15 2.60 -15.64
C LYS A 130 -3.28 1.95 -14.83
N ASN A 131 -3.43 2.33 -13.56
CA ASN A 131 -4.56 1.94 -12.71
C ASN A 131 -5.75 2.93 -12.80
N GLY A 132 -5.58 4.09 -13.41
CA GLY A 132 -6.57 5.16 -13.54
C GLY A 132 -7.74 4.82 -14.48
N ASN A 133 -7.59 3.78 -15.31
CA ASN A 133 -8.69 3.17 -16.04
C ASN A 133 -9.31 1.98 -15.28
N LYS A 134 -9.21 1.97 -13.95
CA LYS A 134 -9.95 0.98 -13.15
C LYS A 134 -11.41 1.34 -13.16
N TYR A 135 -12.13 0.56 -13.91
CA TYR A 135 -13.55 0.42 -13.71
C TYR A 135 -13.79 -0.37 -12.42
N GLU A 136 -14.75 0.05 -11.62
CA GLU A 136 -15.28 -0.76 -10.52
C GLU A 136 -16.67 -1.26 -10.92
N TYR A 137 -17.06 -2.42 -10.41
CA TYR A 137 -18.41 -2.92 -10.60
C TYR A 137 -19.37 -2.16 -9.71
N VAL A 138 -20.45 -1.67 -10.30
CA VAL A 138 -21.57 -1.08 -9.56
C VAL A 138 -22.80 -1.95 -9.84
N ILE A 139 -23.30 -2.60 -8.81
CA ILE A 139 -24.57 -3.32 -8.90
C ILE A 139 -25.68 -2.32 -8.63
N LEU A 140 -26.57 -2.17 -9.56
CA LEU A 140 -27.76 -1.33 -9.49
C LEU A 140 -28.97 -2.19 -9.24
N VAL A 141 -29.82 -1.81 -8.30
CA VAL A 141 -31.04 -2.51 -7.97
C VAL A 141 -32.24 -1.56 -8.10
N LYS A 142 -33.34 -2.07 -8.68
CA LYS A 142 -34.66 -1.48 -8.58
C LYS A 142 -35.48 -2.35 -7.66
N THR A 143 -36.17 -1.74 -6.70
CA THR A 143 -37.01 -2.47 -5.74
C THR A 143 -38.48 -2.52 -6.21
N THR A 144 -39.26 -3.44 -5.64
CA THR A 144 -40.72 -3.54 -5.85
C THR A 144 -41.46 -2.28 -5.37
N ALA A 145 -40.86 -1.46 -4.50
CA ALA A 145 -41.41 -0.19 -4.04
C ALA A 145 -40.92 1.00 -4.88
N ASP A 146 -40.45 0.78 -6.10
CA ASP A 146 -39.91 1.81 -7.01
C ASP A 146 -38.75 2.64 -6.44
N LYS A 147 -37.98 2.08 -5.50
CA LYS A 147 -36.78 2.67 -4.98
C LYS A 147 -35.55 2.15 -5.71
N TYR A 148 -34.53 3.00 -5.80
CA TYR A 148 -33.28 2.66 -6.49
C TYR A 148 -32.16 2.52 -5.47
N GLY A 149 -31.28 1.58 -5.74
CA GLY A 149 -30.12 1.32 -4.90
C GLY A 149 -28.88 1.02 -5.72
N ALA A 150 -27.73 1.24 -5.09
CA ALA A 150 -26.45 0.91 -5.69
C ALA A 150 -25.48 0.31 -4.64
N ALA A 151 -24.61 -0.59 -5.12
CA ALA A 151 -23.51 -1.15 -4.35
C ALA A 151 -22.25 -1.16 -5.19
N VAL A 152 -21.21 -0.46 -4.75
CA VAL A 152 -19.88 -0.55 -5.36
C VAL A 152 -19.17 -1.77 -4.79
N VAL A 153 -18.83 -2.71 -5.64
CA VAL A 153 -18.29 -4.03 -5.24
C VAL A 153 -16.96 -4.33 -5.95
N PRO A 154 -15.99 -4.94 -5.24
CA PRO A 154 -14.78 -5.42 -5.89
C PRO A 154 -15.08 -6.66 -6.76
N PRO A 155 -14.29 -6.88 -7.83
CA PRO A 155 -14.51 -8.00 -8.77
C PRO A 155 -14.72 -9.35 -8.08
N GLN A 156 -13.93 -9.64 -7.06
CA GLN A 156 -13.94 -10.92 -6.34
C GLN A 156 -15.24 -11.19 -5.56
N LYS A 157 -16.02 -10.14 -5.30
CA LYS A 157 -17.30 -10.25 -4.56
C LYS A 157 -18.53 -10.12 -5.46
N LEU A 158 -18.35 -9.89 -6.74
CA LEU A 158 -19.46 -9.63 -7.67
C LEU A 158 -20.50 -10.76 -7.65
N SER A 159 -20.08 -12.00 -7.86
CA SER A 159 -20.97 -13.16 -7.87
C SER A 159 -21.71 -13.36 -6.53
N PHE A 160 -21.05 -13.09 -5.41
CA PHE A 160 -21.67 -13.14 -4.09
C PHE A 160 -22.82 -12.13 -3.95
N PHE A 161 -22.59 -10.89 -4.38
CA PHE A 161 -23.60 -9.83 -4.29
C PHE A 161 -24.79 -10.11 -5.23
N ILE A 162 -24.53 -10.50 -6.49
CA ILE A 162 -25.57 -10.83 -7.46
C ILE A 162 -26.44 -11.97 -6.92
N LYS A 163 -25.81 -13.05 -6.43
CA LYS A 163 -26.53 -14.19 -5.87
C LYS A 163 -27.42 -13.75 -4.70
N ASN A 164 -26.90 -12.98 -3.76
CA ASN A 164 -27.67 -12.52 -2.61
C ASN A 164 -28.83 -11.63 -3.01
N PHE A 165 -28.63 -10.68 -3.93
CA PHE A 165 -29.72 -9.78 -4.34
C PHE A 165 -30.85 -10.50 -5.09
N LYS A 166 -30.53 -11.55 -5.86
CA LYS A 166 -31.56 -12.40 -6.52
C LYS A 166 -32.52 -13.08 -5.52
N TYR A 167 -32.08 -13.31 -4.29
CA TYR A 167 -32.93 -13.92 -3.25
C TYR A 167 -33.70 -12.89 -2.40
N TRP A 168 -33.50 -11.59 -2.61
CA TRP A 168 -34.23 -10.58 -1.87
C TRP A 168 -35.57 -10.26 -2.50
N ASN A 169 -36.68 -10.63 -1.85
CA ASN A 169 -38.04 -10.44 -2.34
C ASN A 169 -38.38 -8.98 -2.69
N MET A 170 -37.69 -8.02 -2.14
CA MET A 170 -37.86 -6.61 -2.43
C MET A 170 -37.11 -6.13 -3.68
N VAL A 171 -36.26 -6.94 -4.29
CA VAL A 171 -35.50 -6.57 -5.48
C VAL A 171 -36.24 -7.05 -6.71
N GLN A 172 -36.67 -6.11 -7.55
CA GLN A 172 -37.38 -6.36 -8.80
C GLN A 172 -36.40 -6.55 -9.96
N GLN A 173 -35.34 -5.74 -10.02
CA GLN A 173 -34.40 -5.74 -11.12
C GLN A 173 -32.96 -5.51 -10.59
N ILE A 174 -32.02 -6.21 -11.19
CA ILE A 174 -30.60 -6.07 -10.92
C ILE A 174 -29.90 -5.81 -12.25
N ASN A 175 -29.08 -4.78 -12.27
CA ASN A 175 -28.15 -4.49 -13.36
C ASN A 175 -26.73 -4.39 -12.79
N CYS A 176 -25.74 -4.71 -13.59
CA CYS A 176 -24.35 -4.53 -13.25
C CYS A 176 -23.69 -3.65 -14.31
N VAL A 177 -23.06 -2.59 -13.88
CA VAL A 177 -22.37 -1.65 -14.77
C VAL A 177 -20.89 -1.53 -14.41
N TYR A 178 -20.11 -1.17 -15.41
CA TYR A 178 -18.68 -0.88 -15.29
C TYR A 178 -18.51 0.63 -15.25
N ALA A 179 -18.39 1.21 -14.07
CA ALA A 179 -18.23 2.65 -13.91
C ALA A 179 -16.76 3.05 -13.76
N PRO A 180 -16.33 4.19 -14.35
CA PRO A 180 -14.99 4.71 -14.20
C PRO A 180 -14.64 4.94 -12.73
N TRP A 181 -13.39 4.74 -12.36
CA TRP A 181 -12.90 4.98 -10.98
C TRP A 181 -13.25 6.36 -10.44
N THR A 182 -13.21 7.39 -11.27
CA THR A 182 -13.55 8.76 -10.88
C THR A 182 -14.99 8.87 -10.37
N GLU A 183 -15.95 8.24 -11.05
CA GLU A 183 -17.34 8.21 -10.61
C GLU A 183 -17.50 7.34 -9.35
N THR A 184 -16.88 6.16 -9.31
CA THR A 184 -16.96 5.28 -8.16
C THR A 184 -16.21 5.84 -6.95
N TYR A 185 -15.21 6.69 -7.13
CA TYR A 185 -14.57 7.42 -6.05
C TYR A 185 -15.54 8.39 -5.37
N MET A 186 -16.34 9.10 -6.16
CA MET A 186 -17.40 9.97 -5.65
C MET A 186 -18.49 9.18 -4.92
N LEU A 187 -18.66 7.92 -5.29
CA LEU A 187 -19.67 7.02 -4.74
C LEU A 187 -19.11 6.07 -3.64
N ARG A 188 -18.02 6.42 -3.00
CA ARG A 188 -17.40 5.58 -1.94
C ARG A 188 -18.33 5.23 -0.80
N HIS A 189 -19.30 6.09 -0.50
CA HIS A 189 -20.33 5.83 0.49
C HIS A 189 -21.24 4.65 0.11
N LEU A 190 -21.25 4.25 -1.17
CA LEU A 190 -22.01 3.09 -1.67
C LEU A 190 -21.28 1.76 -1.48
N LYS A 191 -20.02 1.76 -0.99
CA LYS A 191 -19.34 0.51 -0.61
C LYS A 191 -20.01 -0.10 0.61
N THR A 192 -20.55 -1.31 0.42
CA THR A 192 -21.23 -2.05 1.49
C THR A 192 -20.60 -3.42 1.68
N ARG A 193 -20.89 -4.08 2.80
CA ARG A 193 -20.42 -5.46 3.05
C ARG A 193 -21.32 -6.51 2.42
N THR A 194 -22.63 -6.27 2.43
CA THR A 194 -23.64 -7.29 2.07
C THR A 194 -24.91 -6.73 1.42
N GLY A 195 -25.08 -5.43 1.33
CA GLY A 195 -26.32 -4.83 0.84
C GLY A 195 -26.08 -3.77 -0.22
N TYR A 196 -27.08 -2.94 -0.44
CA TYR A 196 -27.00 -1.75 -1.28
C TYR A 196 -27.38 -0.51 -0.47
N ARG A 197 -27.01 0.66 -0.96
CA ARG A 197 -27.43 1.97 -0.45
C ARG A 197 -28.48 2.55 -1.38
N LEU A 198 -29.51 3.19 -0.82
CA LEU A 198 -30.48 3.92 -1.62
C LEU A 198 -29.81 5.10 -2.30
N ILE A 199 -30.17 5.32 -3.56
CA ILE A 199 -29.76 6.46 -4.39
C ILE A 199 -31.02 7.09 -5.01
N ASN A 200 -30.89 8.31 -5.48
CA ASN A 200 -31.97 8.94 -6.24
C ASN A 200 -32.03 8.40 -7.68
N HIS A 201 -33.15 8.65 -8.34
CA HIS A 201 -33.40 8.16 -9.70
C HIS A 201 -32.41 8.74 -10.73
N SER A 202 -32.05 10.02 -10.60
CA SER A 202 -31.06 10.65 -11.48
C SER A 202 -29.73 9.93 -11.41
N THR A 203 -29.18 9.72 -10.21
CA THR A 203 -27.92 8.96 -10.02
C THR A 203 -28.02 7.54 -10.57
N TYR A 204 -29.19 6.89 -10.44
CA TYR A 204 -29.40 5.56 -11.00
C TYR A 204 -29.29 5.58 -12.53
N LEU A 205 -29.93 6.54 -13.21
CA LEU A 205 -29.89 6.69 -14.66
C LEU A 205 -28.47 7.03 -15.16
N ASP A 206 -27.78 7.93 -14.46
CA ASP A 206 -26.40 8.30 -14.78
C ASP A 206 -25.47 7.07 -14.74
N LEU A 207 -25.64 6.24 -13.70
CA LEU A 207 -24.86 4.98 -13.59
C LEU A 207 -25.25 3.96 -14.64
N MET A 208 -26.54 3.86 -15.00
CA MET A 208 -27.03 2.97 -16.06
C MET A 208 -26.49 3.31 -17.45
N ALA A 209 -26.09 4.56 -17.68
CA ALA A 209 -25.48 4.99 -18.94
C ALA A 209 -24.08 4.41 -19.16
N ASN A 210 -23.45 3.86 -18.11
CA ASN A 210 -22.15 3.17 -18.21
C ASN A 210 -22.28 1.81 -18.87
N LYS A 211 -21.13 1.22 -19.27
CA LYS A 211 -21.09 -0.10 -19.91
C LYS A 211 -21.74 -1.16 -19.03
N GLN A 212 -22.84 -1.71 -19.48
CA GLN A 212 -23.52 -2.79 -18.80
C GLN A 212 -22.79 -4.13 -18.97
N ILE A 213 -22.94 -4.99 -17.99
CA ILE A 213 -22.33 -6.31 -17.93
C ILE A 213 -23.48 -7.32 -17.78
N GLU A 214 -23.47 -8.35 -18.63
CA GLU A 214 -24.37 -9.49 -18.49
C GLU A 214 -24.07 -10.24 -17.18
N ILE A 215 -25.13 -10.56 -16.39
CA ILE A 215 -25.06 -11.16 -15.06
C ILE A 215 -25.97 -12.39 -14.92
#